data_035f24cc7341a7a05259de997a327a08
#
_entry.id   035f24cc7341a7a05259de997a327a08
#
_cell.length_a   1.000
_cell.length_b   1.000
_cell.length_c   1.000
_cell.angle_alpha   90.00
_cell.angle_beta   90.00
_cell.angle_gamma   90.00
#
_symmetry.space_group_name_H-M   'P 1'
#
loop_
_entity.id
_entity.type
_entity.pdbx_description
1 polymer ?
#
loop_
_entity_poly.entity_id
_entity_poly.type
_entity_poly.pdbx_seq_one_letter_code
_entity_poly.pdbx_strand_id
1 'polypeptide(L)'
;MSDELALIDEIRQDITLVHVMDERLLDPMLADTLGRHLCGLFDSGARCVLVDLGSVQRLSSVFFRSFIMAGKQAAVSKAKLAFCGLSPMIHEGFVITGLTELFPIFKTEVEAISKLGK
;
A
#
# COMPACT_ATOMS: atom_id res chain seq x y z
N MET A 1 -0.51 -3.59 -25.07
CA MET A 1 -0.11 -2.96 -23.81
C MET A 1 -0.80 -3.68 -22.66
N SER A 2 -0.06 -3.95 -21.64
CA SER A 2 -0.60 -4.69 -20.50
C SER A 2 -1.44 -3.79 -19.60
N ASP A 3 -2.63 -4.26 -19.24
CA ASP A 3 -3.49 -3.58 -18.28
C ASP A 3 -3.30 -4.19 -16.90
N GLU A 4 -2.27 -4.98 -16.73
CA GLU A 4 -1.98 -5.62 -15.46
C GLU A 4 -1.18 -4.72 -14.55
N LEU A 5 -1.47 -4.88 -13.26
CA LEU A 5 -0.73 -4.19 -12.22
C LEU A 5 0.67 -4.81 -12.09
N ALA A 6 1.69 -3.98 -12.05
CA ALA A 6 3.07 -4.46 -11.90
C ALA A 6 3.44 -4.46 -10.41
N LEU A 7 3.29 -5.60 -9.77
CA LEU A 7 3.59 -5.76 -8.35
C LEU A 7 4.75 -6.72 -8.15
N ILE A 8 5.59 -6.39 -7.17
CA ILE A 8 6.64 -7.29 -6.71
C ILE A 8 6.49 -7.42 -5.20
N ASP A 9 6.23 -8.64 -4.73
CA ASP A 9 6.11 -8.90 -3.30
C ASP A 9 7.40 -9.53 -2.80
N GLU A 10 7.85 -9.10 -1.63
CA GLU A 10 8.96 -9.72 -0.95
C GLU A 10 8.73 -9.68 0.55
N ILE A 11 9.42 -10.55 1.29
CA ILE A 11 9.29 -10.62 2.75
C ILE A 11 10.62 -10.26 3.39
N ARG A 12 10.60 -9.30 4.33
CA ARG A 12 11.75 -8.92 5.13
C ARG A 12 11.33 -8.77 6.58
N GLN A 13 11.98 -9.47 7.48
CA GLN A 13 11.72 -9.34 8.93
C GLN A 13 10.24 -9.46 9.27
N ASP A 14 9.56 -10.42 8.66
CA ASP A 14 8.13 -10.67 8.84
C ASP A 14 7.22 -9.56 8.30
N ILE A 15 7.78 -8.66 7.50
CA ILE A 15 7.01 -7.63 6.80
C ILE A 15 6.89 -8.06 5.35
N THR A 16 5.66 -8.07 4.84
CA THR A 16 5.42 -8.32 3.42
C THR A 16 5.45 -6.97 2.71
N LEU A 17 6.45 -6.78 1.86
CA LEU A 17 6.58 -5.56 1.07
C LEU A 17 5.89 -5.77 -0.27
N VAL A 18 5.05 -4.82 -0.64
CA VAL A 18 4.39 -4.82 -1.95
C VAL A 18 4.91 -3.61 -2.71
N HIS A 19 5.79 -3.85 -3.66
CA HIS A 19 6.33 -2.78 -4.51
C HIS A 19 5.40 -2.60 -5.69
N VAL A 20 4.79 -1.43 -5.80
CA VAL A 20 3.94 -1.07 -6.93
C VAL A 20 4.82 -0.39 -7.96
N MET A 21 5.06 -1.05 -9.07
CA MET A 21 6.02 -0.60 -10.07
C MET A 21 5.43 0.31 -11.15
N ASP A 22 4.12 0.45 -11.17
CA ASP A 22 3.43 1.31 -12.15
C ASP A 22 3.68 2.78 -11.82
N GLU A 23 4.01 3.56 -12.85
CA GLU A 23 4.16 5.00 -12.65
C GLU A 23 2.81 5.69 -12.53
N ARG A 24 1.78 5.14 -13.17
CA ARG A 24 0.45 5.75 -13.25
C ARG A 24 -0.61 4.74 -12.85
N LEU A 25 -1.27 5.00 -11.76
CA LEU A 25 -2.37 4.16 -11.27
C LEU A 25 -3.67 4.93 -11.43
N LEU A 26 -4.26 4.83 -12.61
CA LEU A 26 -5.45 5.60 -12.98
C LEU A 26 -6.67 4.73 -13.28
N ASP A 27 -6.48 3.45 -13.58
CA ASP A 27 -7.56 2.56 -13.98
C ASP A 27 -8.30 2.02 -12.76
N PRO A 28 -9.62 2.24 -12.65
CA PRO A 28 -10.41 1.73 -11.53
C PRO A 28 -10.35 0.20 -11.39
N MET A 29 -10.18 -0.52 -12.50
CA MET A 29 -10.06 -1.98 -12.42
C MET A 29 -8.78 -2.39 -11.71
N LEU A 30 -7.71 -1.62 -11.90
CA LEU A 30 -6.44 -1.89 -11.21
C LEU A 30 -6.54 -1.57 -9.73
N ALA A 31 -7.40 -0.60 -9.36
CA ALA A 31 -7.63 -0.29 -7.95
C ALA A 31 -8.27 -1.49 -7.26
N ASP A 32 -9.24 -2.11 -7.90
CA ASP A 32 -9.88 -3.31 -7.36
C ASP A 32 -8.89 -4.47 -7.26
N THR A 33 -8.05 -4.64 -8.28
CA THR A 33 -7.02 -5.67 -8.28
C THR A 33 -6.04 -5.49 -7.13
N LEU A 34 -5.57 -4.26 -6.91
CA LEU A 34 -4.63 -3.98 -5.83
C LEU A 34 -5.28 -4.22 -4.47
N GLY A 35 -6.53 -3.77 -4.31
CA GLY A 35 -7.26 -3.99 -3.06
C GLY A 35 -7.41 -5.47 -2.73
N ARG A 36 -7.76 -6.28 -3.73
CA ARG A 36 -7.89 -7.73 -3.54
C ARG A 36 -6.55 -8.37 -3.21
N HIS A 37 -5.49 -7.90 -3.87
CA HIS A 37 -4.15 -8.44 -3.61
C HIS A 37 -3.75 -8.21 -2.15
N LEU A 38 -3.95 -6.99 -1.65
CA LEU A 38 -3.62 -6.65 -0.27
C LEU A 38 -4.49 -7.43 0.72
N CYS A 39 -5.79 -7.51 0.46
CA CYS A 39 -6.69 -8.28 1.32
C CYS A 39 -6.29 -9.76 1.34
N GLY A 40 -5.90 -10.30 0.20
CA GLY A 40 -5.45 -11.69 0.10
C GLY A 40 -4.22 -11.96 0.93
N LEU A 41 -3.30 -11.00 1.02
CA LEU A 41 -2.12 -11.15 1.86
C LEU A 41 -2.50 -11.27 3.33
N PHE A 42 -3.44 -10.45 3.80
CA PHE A 42 -3.90 -10.52 5.18
C PHE A 42 -4.64 -11.83 5.43
N ASP A 43 -5.47 -12.27 4.49
CA ASP A 43 -6.18 -13.56 4.61
C ASP A 43 -5.19 -14.72 4.68
N SER A 44 -4.05 -14.60 4.03
CA SER A 44 -3.02 -15.64 4.04
C SER A 44 -2.13 -15.60 5.26
N GLY A 45 -2.37 -14.66 6.17
CA GLY A 45 -1.67 -14.60 7.44
C GLY A 45 -0.58 -13.53 7.56
N ALA A 46 -0.47 -12.63 6.58
CA ALA A 46 0.49 -11.52 6.69
C ALA A 46 0.15 -10.67 7.91
N ARG A 47 1.15 -10.42 8.77
CA ARG A 47 0.96 -9.64 9.99
C ARG A 47 1.23 -8.17 9.79
N CYS A 48 2.01 -7.85 8.77
CA CYS A 48 2.33 -6.46 8.43
C CYS A 48 2.59 -6.39 6.94
N VAL A 49 1.89 -5.50 6.27
CA VAL A 49 2.06 -5.25 4.84
C VAL A 49 2.49 -3.82 4.65
N LEU A 50 3.61 -3.62 3.96
CA LEU A 50 4.14 -2.31 3.63
C LEU A 50 4.02 -2.12 2.12
N VAL A 51 3.25 -1.11 1.71
CA VAL A 51 3.08 -0.78 0.30
C VAL A 51 4.07 0.32 -0.08
N ASP A 52 4.96 0.01 -1.00
CA ASP A 52 5.96 0.95 -1.50
C ASP A 52 5.43 1.59 -2.77
N LEU A 53 5.16 2.90 -2.71
CA LEU A 53 4.65 3.68 -3.83
C LEU A 53 5.75 4.57 -4.44
N GLY A 54 7.02 4.22 -4.20
CA GLY A 54 8.14 5.05 -4.67
C GLY A 54 8.22 5.21 -6.17
N SER A 55 7.69 4.26 -6.95
CA SER A 55 7.66 4.35 -8.40
C SER A 55 6.40 5.04 -8.93
N VAL A 56 5.41 5.26 -8.09
CA VAL A 56 4.11 5.80 -8.51
C VAL A 56 4.17 7.32 -8.54
N GLN A 57 3.88 7.90 -9.70
CA GLN A 57 3.87 9.35 -9.87
C GLN A 57 2.45 9.91 -9.89
N ARG A 58 1.49 9.13 -10.37
CA ARG A 58 0.09 9.55 -10.42
C ARG A 58 -0.80 8.46 -9.86
N LEU A 59 -1.75 8.88 -9.02
CA LEU A 59 -2.64 7.96 -8.33
C LEU A 59 -4.05 8.52 -8.34
N SER A 60 -4.98 7.79 -8.94
CA SER A 60 -6.38 8.17 -8.95
C SER A 60 -6.97 7.97 -7.55
N SER A 61 -7.94 8.82 -7.19
CA SER A 61 -8.57 8.75 -5.88
C SER A 61 -9.30 7.44 -5.61
N VAL A 62 -9.66 6.67 -6.64
CA VAL A 62 -10.30 5.37 -6.44
C VAL A 62 -9.38 4.39 -5.69
N PHE A 63 -8.05 4.59 -5.78
CA PHE A 63 -7.10 3.75 -5.06
C PHE A 63 -7.14 3.98 -3.56
N PHE A 64 -7.51 5.18 -3.11
CA PHE A 64 -7.64 5.42 -1.67
C PHE A 64 -8.71 4.53 -1.06
N ARG A 65 -9.81 4.29 -1.79
CA ARG A 65 -10.85 3.39 -1.33
C ARG A 65 -10.30 1.97 -1.17
N SER A 66 -9.47 1.53 -2.11
CA SER A 66 -8.84 0.21 -2.04
C SER A 66 -7.96 0.09 -0.82
N PHE A 67 -7.22 1.14 -0.48
CA PHE A 67 -6.36 1.15 0.69
C PHE A 67 -7.18 1.10 1.97
N ILE A 68 -8.29 1.82 2.02
CA ILE A 68 -9.18 1.80 3.18
C ILE A 68 -9.77 0.39 3.37
N MET A 69 -10.20 -0.24 2.28
CA MET A 69 -10.73 -1.60 2.36
C MET A 69 -9.68 -2.59 2.86
N ALA A 70 -8.45 -2.47 2.34
CA ALA A 70 -7.35 -3.32 2.81
C ALA A 70 -7.05 -3.07 4.28
N GLY A 71 -7.15 -1.82 4.72
CA GLY A 71 -6.96 -1.46 6.12
C GLY A 71 -7.99 -2.08 7.03
N LYS A 72 -9.24 -2.17 6.57
CA LYS A 72 -10.30 -2.83 7.34
C LYS A 72 -10.01 -4.33 7.47
N GLN A 73 -9.53 -4.94 6.39
CA GLN A 73 -9.16 -6.34 6.43
C GLN A 73 -7.97 -6.57 7.37
N ALA A 74 -7.01 -5.66 7.37
CA ALA A 74 -5.88 -5.73 8.28
C ALA A 74 -6.37 -5.68 9.74
N ALA A 75 -7.31 -4.79 10.05
CA ALA A 75 -7.85 -4.67 11.39
C ALA A 75 -8.56 -5.95 11.82
N VAL A 76 -9.33 -6.56 10.93
CA VAL A 76 -10.00 -7.84 11.22
C VAL A 76 -8.98 -8.92 11.53
N SER A 77 -7.87 -8.93 10.81
CA SER A 77 -6.79 -9.92 10.98
C SER A 77 -5.82 -9.55 12.09
N LYS A 78 -6.02 -8.44 12.77
CA LYS A 78 -5.12 -7.89 13.79
C LYS A 78 -3.71 -7.69 13.22
N ALA A 79 -3.65 -7.21 11.98
CA ALA A 79 -2.42 -6.94 11.25
C ALA A 79 -2.27 -5.45 11.01
N LYS A 80 -1.16 -5.06 10.38
CA LYS A 80 -0.88 -3.65 10.08
C LYS A 80 -0.72 -3.45 8.58
N LEU A 81 -1.20 -2.30 8.11
CA LEU A 81 -0.99 -1.83 6.75
C LEU A 81 -0.28 -0.49 6.85
N ALA A 82 0.85 -0.36 6.16
CA ALA A 82 1.64 0.86 6.16
C ALA A 82 2.09 1.19 4.75
N PHE A 83 2.53 2.42 4.54
CA PHE A 83 2.94 2.92 3.22
C PHE A 83 4.27 3.64 3.31
N CYS A 84 5.03 3.62 2.22
CA CYS A 84 6.27 4.39 2.13
C CYS A 84 6.49 4.89 0.71
N GLY A 85 7.37 5.88 0.59
CA GLY A 85 7.82 6.36 -0.71
C GLY A 85 6.80 7.23 -1.45
N LEU A 86 5.86 7.85 -0.75
CA LEU A 86 4.85 8.67 -1.39
C LEU A 86 5.48 9.94 -1.96
N SER A 87 5.16 10.27 -3.23
CA SER A 87 5.53 11.56 -3.79
C SER A 87 4.78 12.66 -3.02
N PRO A 88 5.26 13.92 -3.09
CA PRO A 88 4.56 15.01 -2.39
C PRO A 88 3.08 15.12 -2.78
N MET A 89 2.76 14.95 -4.05
CA MET A 89 1.38 15.02 -4.52
C MET A 89 0.52 13.90 -3.93
N ILE A 90 1.05 12.67 -3.92
CA ILE A 90 0.32 11.52 -3.38
C ILE A 90 0.19 11.67 -1.86
N HIS A 91 1.24 12.13 -1.20
CA HIS A 91 1.20 12.36 0.25
C HIS A 91 0.10 13.38 0.59
N GLU A 92 0.00 14.46 -0.20
CA GLU A 92 -1.04 15.46 0.01
C GLU A 92 -2.43 14.84 -0.13
N GLY A 93 -2.61 13.94 -1.12
CA GLY A 93 -3.87 13.22 -1.28
C GLY A 93 -4.19 12.37 -0.06
N PHE A 94 -3.19 11.72 0.52
CA PHE A 94 -3.37 10.95 1.75
C PHE A 94 -3.78 11.85 2.92
N VAL A 95 -3.19 13.03 3.02
CA VAL A 95 -3.53 13.99 4.08
C VAL A 95 -4.99 14.45 3.92
N ILE A 96 -5.36 14.85 2.71
CA ILE A 96 -6.71 15.38 2.44
C ILE A 96 -7.78 14.33 2.72
N THR A 97 -7.52 13.07 2.41
CA THR A 97 -8.48 11.99 2.60
C THR A 97 -8.42 11.36 3.98
N GLY A 98 -7.51 11.82 4.83
CA GLY A 98 -7.38 11.30 6.19
C GLY A 98 -6.63 9.98 6.31
N LEU A 99 -6.02 9.50 5.23
CA LEU A 99 -5.31 8.24 5.27
C LEU A 99 -4.05 8.29 6.14
N THR A 100 -3.46 9.48 6.30
CA THR A 100 -2.30 9.63 7.18
C THR A 100 -2.65 9.39 8.64
N GLU A 101 -3.93 9.51 8.99
CA GLU A 101 -4.38 9.24 10.36
C GLU A 101 -4.75 7.77 10.55
N LEU A 102 -4.99 7.06 9.45
CA LEU A 102 -5.35 5.65 9.50
C LEU A 102 -4.14 4.73 9.41
N PHE A 103 -3.11 5.13 8.68
CA PHE A 103 -1.98 4.27 8.38
C PHE A 103 -0.65 4.94 8.69
N PRO A 104 0.34 4.18 9.18
CA PRO A 104 1.71 4.69 9.29
C PRO A 104 2.25 4.98 7.88
N ILE A 105 2.89 6.14 7.73
CA ILE A 105 3.50 6.58 6.48
C ILE A 105 4.97 6.88 6.74
N PHE A 106 5.85 6.29 5.94
CA PHE A 106 7.29 6.48 6.08
C PHE A 106 7.87 7.05 4.80
N LYS A 107 8.99 7.76 4.91
CA LYS A 107 9.62 8.36 3.73
C LYS A 107 10.27 7.30 2.86
N THR A 108 10.91 6.32 3.47
CA THR A 108 11.65 5.29 2.74
C THR A 108 11.29 3.91 3.24
N GLU A 109 11.58 2.93 2.41
CA GLU A 109 11.43 1.53 2.76
C GLU A 109 12.30 1.16 3.97
N VAL A 110 13.54 1.66 3.98
CA VAL A 110 14.49 1.37 5.06
C VAL A 110 13.95 1.87 6.40
N GLU A 111 13.45 3.10 6.42
CA GLU A 111 12.87 3.67 7.63
C GLU A 111 11.67 2.86 8.10
N ALA A 112 10.80 2.48 7.15
CA ALA A 112 9.60 1.72 7.46
C ALA A 112 9.95 0.37 8.08
N ILE A 113 10.87 -0.36 7.48
CA ILE A 113 11.28 -1.67 7.98
C ILE A 113 11.88 -1.56 9.38
N SER A 114 12.72 -0.54 9.59
CA SER A 114 13.34 -0.31 10.89
C SER A 114 12.29 -0.11 11.99
N LYS A 115 11.23 0.62 11.68
CA LYS A 115 10.22 0.94 12.68
C LYS A 115 9.16 -0.14 12.84
N LEU A 116 8.77 -0.79 11.73
CA LEU A 116 7.75 -1.83 11.76
C LEU A 116 8.29 -3.17 12.24
N GLY A 117 9.55 -3.43 12.05
CA GLY A 117 10.17 -4.71 12.40
C GLY A 117 10.50 -4.89 13.87
N LYS A 118 10.11 -3.95 14.71
CA LYS A 118 10.37 -4.06 16.16
C LYS A 118 9.28 -4.73 16.93
#